data_a6c32453b1abc8f53fa09333c3902a0e
#
_entry.id   a6c32453b1abc8f53fa09333c3902a0e
#
_cell.length_a   1.000
_cell.length_b   1.000
_cell.length_c   1.000
_cell.angle_alpha   90.00
_cell.angle_beta   90.00
_cell.angle_gamma   90.00
#
_symmetry.space_group_name_H-M   'P 1'
#
loop_
_entity.id
_entity.type
_entity.pdbx_description
1 polymer ?
#
loop_
_entity_poly.entity_id
_entity_poly.type
_entity_poly.pdbx_seq_one_letter_code
_entity_poly.pdbx_strand_id
1 'polypeptide(L)'
;MSGWRGSKFALVVHPDLSVLSQYQTLLASGGFTTVVARDLPTALLAITQHFFDVAVVSSQLSEAGDGWPLAGVLHLVFPQSYIGVLAPGTDLLTLQSAINSGVQDVYEITQTPQNVVSALLAATNNPATLNPKKNPPDAPQVH
;
A
#
# COMPACT_ATOMS: atom_id res chain seq x y z
N MET A 1 19.81 18.81 7.84
CA MET A 1 19.21 18.63 7.72
C MET A 1 18.52 17.55 7.53
N SER A 2 17.75 17.59 7.70
CA SER A 2 16.98 16.45 7.55
C SER A 2 16.38 16.34 6.20
N GLY A 3 16.84 17.11 5.28
CA GLY A 3 16.32 17.05 3.94
C GLY A 3 16.43 15.70 3.32
N TRP A 4 17.50 15.02 3.59
CA TRP A 4 17.69 13.70 3.03
C TRP A 4 16.68 12.71 3.57
N ARG A 5 16.13 12.97 4.74
CA ARG A 5 15.13 12.10 5.29
C ARG A 5 13.77 12.32 4.67
N GLY A 6 13.62 13.39 3.93
CA GLY A 6 12.35 13.67 3.31
C GLY A 6 11.96 12.72 2.20
N SER A 7 12.92 11.95 1.72
CA SER A 7 12.62 11.03 0.63
C SER A 7 11.81 9.86 1.13
N LYS A 8 10.56 9.82 0.72
CA LYS A 8 9.68 8.71 0.98
C LYS A 8 9.40 8.01 -0.33
N PHE A 9 9.38 6.70 -0.30
CA PHE A 9 9.19 5.91 -1.51
C PHE A 9 7.87 5.16 -1.44
N ALA A 10 7.17 5.16 -2.56
CA ALA A 10 5.94 4.42 -2.73
C ALA A 10 6.10 3.46 -3.90
N LEU A 11 5.56 2.26 -3.74
CA LEU A 11 5.50 1.28 -4.81
C LEU A 11 4.05 1.11 -5.22
N VAL A 12 3.79 1.18 -6.52
CA VAL A 12 2.45 0.91 -7.05
C VAL A 12 2.57 -0.21 -8.06
N VAL A 13 1.80 -1.27 -7.84
CA VAL A 13 1.82 -2.44 -8.72
C VAL A 13 0.43 -2.66 -9.29
N HIS A 14 0.29 -2.49 -10.58
CA HIS A 14 -1.00 -2.58 -11.25
C HIS A 14 -0.76 -2.89 -12.72
N PRO A 15 -1.59 -3.73 -13.35
CA PRO A 15 -1.35 -4.10 -14.75
C PRO A 15 -1.67 -3.00 -15.76
N ASP A 16 -2.45 -2.00 -15.38
CA ASP A 16 -2.90 -0.94 -16.28
C ASP A 16 -2.01 0.28 -16.17
N LEU A 17 -1.34 0.64 -17.26
CA LEU A 17 -0.43 1.79 -17.29
C LEU A 17 -1.12 3.10 -16.97
N SER A 18 -2.36 3.25 -17.39
CA SER A 18 -3.12 4.46 -17.12
C SER A 18 -3.33 4.65 -15.63
N VAL A 19 -3.65 3.57 -14.93
CA VAL A 19 -3.84 3.59 -13.49
C VAL A 19 -2.51 3.89 -12.78
N LEU A 20 -1.44 3.25 -13.21
CA LEU A 20 -0.12 3.50 -12.64
C LEU A 20 0.27 4.98 -12.76
N SER A 21 0.00 5.57 -13.92
CA SER A 21 0.34 6.97 -14.16
C SER A 21 -0.42 7.89 -13.22
N GLN A 22 -1.70 7.61 -12.97
CA GLN A 22 -2.51 8.40 -12.05
C GLN A 22 -1.97 8.31 -10.62
N TYR A 23 -1.67 7.11 -10.16
CA TYR A 23 -1.12 6.92 -8.82
C TYR A 23 0.23 7.62 -8.68
N GLN A 24 1.06 7.52 -9.71
CA GLN A 24 2.38 8.15 -9.67
C GLN A 24 2.26 9.65 -9.47
N THR A 25 1.38 10.29 -10.24
CA THR A 25 1.17 11.73 -10.15
C THR A 25 0.65 12.13 -8.77
N LEU A 26 -0.34 11.39 -8.28
CA LEU A 26 -0.98 11.72 -7.01
C LEU A 26 -0.03 11.51 -5.84
N LEU A 27 0.74 10.44 -5.84
CA LEU A 27 1.68 10.17 -4.77
C LEU A 27 2.85 11.14 -4.80
N ALA A 28 3.30 11.53 -5.99
CA ALA A 28 4.34 12.54 -6.11
C ALA A 28 3.88 13.86 -5.50
N SER A 29 2.62 14.22 -5.71
CA SER A 29 2.06 15.42 -5.10
C SER A 29 2.02 15.31 -3.57
N GLY A 30 1.96 14.10 -3.06
CA GLY A 30 1.97 13.86 -1.62
C GLY A 30 3.36 13.72 -1.01
N GLY A 31 4.40 13.94 -1.80
CA GLY A 31 5.76 13.91 -1.30
C GLY A 31 6.48 12.58 -1.47
N PHE A 32 5.93 11.66 -2.25
CA PHE A 32 6.55 10.36 -2.45
C PHE A 32 7.28 10.28 -3.79
N THR A 33 8.46 9.67 -3.76
CA THR A 33 9.09 9.19 -4.98
C THR A 33 8.44 7.84 -5.30
N THR A 34 7.82 7.74 -6.46
CA THR A 34 6.96 6.60 -6.76
C THR A 34 7.60 5.70 -7.81
N VAL A 35 7.70 4.43 -7.47
CA VAL A 35 8.16 3.40 -8.40
C VAL A 35 6.92 2.60 -8.81
N VAL A 36 6.79 2.35 -10.10
CA VAL A 36 5.64 1.64 -10.63
C VAL A 36 6.09 0.32 -11.27
N ALA A 37 5.24 -0.69 -11.15
CA ALA A 37 5.50 -1.99 -11.75
C ALA A 37 4.18 -2.55 -12.27
N ARG A 38 4.24 -3.21 -13.43
CA ARG A 38 3.04 -3.75 -14.05
C ARG A 38 2.83 -5.22 -13.73
N ASP A 39 3.86 -5.88 -13.22
CA ASP A 39 3.81 -7.31 -13.01
C ASP A 39 4.65 -7.71 -11.80
N LEU A 40 4.52 -8.95 -11.42
CA LEU A 40 5.22 -9.46 -10.25
C LEU A 40 6.75 -9.42 -10.38
N PRO A 41 7.34 -9.86 -11.50
CA PRO A 41 8.81 -9.83 -11.58
C PRO A 41 9.39 -8.42 -11.44
N THR A 42 8.75 -7.44 -12.06
CA THR A 42 9.21 -6.05 -11.98
C THR A 42 9.10 -5.53 -10.55
N ALA A 43 7.99 -5.88 -9.88
CA ALA A 43 7.79 -5.47 -8.48
C ALA A 43 8.84 -6.09 -7.57
N LEU A 44 9.14 -7.37 -7.77
CA LEU A 44 10.15 -8.04 -6.95
C LEU A 44 11.52 -7.41 -7.14
N LEU A 45 11.84 -7.03 -8.37
CA LEU A 45 13.09 -6.33 -8.62
C LEU A 45 13.15 -5.01 -7.89
N ALA A 46 12.05 -4.25 -7.92
CA ALA A 46 12.00 -2.97 -7.22
C ALA A 46 12.22 -3.15 -5.71
N ILE A 47 11.67 -4.21 -5.14
CA ILE A 47 11.81 -4.49 -3.71
C ILE A 47 13.28 -4.66 -3.33
N THR A 48 14.10 -5.18 -4.22
CA THR A 48 15.52 -5.37 -3.94
C THR A 48 16.32 -4.08 -4.05
N GLN A 49 15.75 -3.04 -4.64
CA GLN A 49 16.50 -1.82 -4.96
C GLN A 49 16.13 -0.63 -4.08
N HIS A 50 14.95 -0.66 -3.47
CA HIS A 50 14.45 0.48 -2.71
C HIS A 50 13.79 0.01 -1.43
N PHE A 51 13.76 0.91 -0.44
CA PHE A 51 12.95 0.73 0.75
C PHE A 51 11.65 1.51 0.51
N PHE A 52 10.52 0.86 0.66
CA PHE A 52 9.24 1.50 0.42
C PHE A 52 8.51 1.78 1.73
N ASP A 53 8.02 3.00 1.87
CA ASP A 53 7.23 3.41 3.03
C ASP A 53 5.77 3.04 2.84
N VAL A 54 5.34 2.99 1.58
CA VAL A 54 3.96 2.75 1.19
C VAL A 54 3.96 1.85 -0.02
N ALA A 55 2.98 0.95 -0.10
CA ALA A 55 2.77 0.16 -1.31
C ALA A 55 1.27 0.04 -1.57
N VAL A 56 0.91 0.17 -2.84
CA VAL A 56 -0.45 -0.07 -3.33
C VAL A 56 -0.33 -1.16 -4.38
N VAL A 57 -1.01 -2.28 -4.15
CA VAL A 57 -0.88 -3.46 -5.00
C VAL A 57 -2.25 -3.92 -5.46
N SER A 58 -2.40 -4.12 -6.76
CA SER A 58 -3.60 -4.76 -7.27
C SER A 58 -3.59 -6.23 -6.88
N SER A 59 -4.71 -6.72 -6.36
CA SER A 59 -4.80 -8.14 -6.01
C SER A 59 -4.70 -9.04 -7.23
N GLN A 60 -4.95 -8.49 -8.41
CA GLN A 60 -4.95 -9.27 -9.65
C GLN A 60 -3.94 -8.69 -10.61
N LEU A 61 -2.73 -9.21 -10.57
CA LEU A 61 -1.67 -8.85 -11.50
C LEU A 61 -1.65 -9.77 -12.70
N SER A 62 -2.23 -10.97 -12.53
CA SER A 62 -2.38 -11.94 -13.59
C SER A 62 -3.66 -12.71 -13.27
N GLU A 63 -3.99 -13.67 -14.12
CA GLU A 63 -5.16 -14.50 -13.88
C GLU A 63 -5.03 -15.31 -12.58
N ALA A 64 -3.82 -15.53 -12.14
CA ALA A 64 -3.57 -16.28 -10.91
C ALA A 64 -3.74 -15.45 -9.63
N GLY A 65 -3.91 -14.14 -9.76
CA GLY A 65 -4.14 -13.31 -8.60
C GLY A 65 -2.91 -13.07 -7.74
N ASP A 66 -1.80 -12.74 -8.37
CA ASP A 66 -0.49 -12.65 -7.72
C ASP A 66 -0.35 -11.53 -6.70
N GLY A 67 -1.32 -10.65 -6.60
CA GLY A 67 -1.18 -9.48 -5.72
C GLY A 67 -1.14 -9.81 -4.25
N TRP A 68 -1.91 -10.80 -3.80
CA TRP A 68 -1.90 -11.17 -2.39
C TRP A 68 -0.57 -11.73 -1.94
N PRO A 69 0.04 -12.68 -2.68
CA PRO A 69 1.39 -13.13 -2.30
C PRO A 69 2.41 -12.01 -2.28
N LEU A 70 2.31 -11.09 -3.24
CA LEU A 70 3.23 -9.96 -3.27
C LEU A 70 3.05 -9.07 -2.04
N ALA A 71 1.81 -8.82 -1.64
CA ALA A 71 1.56 -8.04 -0.43
C ALA A 71 2.16 -8.70 0.79
N GLY A 72 2.08 -10.02 0.87
CA GLY A 72 2.70 -10.77 1.96
C GLY A 72 4.21 -10.61 1.97
N VAL A 73 4.84 -10.66 0.80
CA VAL A 73 6.28 -10.45 0.70
C VAL A 73 6.65 -9.04 1.16
N LEU A 74 5.88 -8.05 0.73
CA LEU A 74 6.12 -6.66 1.13
C LEU A 74 6.03 -6.51 2.64
N HIS A 75 5.05 -7.14 3.26
CA HIS A 75 4.91 -7.09 4.71
C HIS A 75 6.10 -7.73 5.41
N LEU A 76 6.61 -8.82 4.88
CA LEU A 76 7.77 -9.49 5.46
C LEU A 76 9.05 -8.67 5.30
N VAL A 77 9.24 -8.06 4.14
CA VAL A 77 10.47 -7.32 3.86
C VAL A 77 10.43 -5.94 4.50
N PHE A 78 9.27 -5.29 4.49
CA PHE A 78 9.10 -3.95 5.02
C PHE A 78 7.99 -3.95 6.06
N PRO A 79 8.22 -4.50 7.26
CA PRO A 79 7.14 -4.67 8.23
C PRO A 79 6.55 -3.36 8.75
N GLN A 80 7.25 -2.24 8.57
CA GLN A 80 6.76 -0.95 9.02
C GLN A 80 6.02 -0.18 7.93
N SER A 81 5.97 -0.72 6.72
CA SER A 81 5.36 -0.03 5.60
C SER A 81 3.84 -0.16 5.63
N TYR A 82 3.18 0.85 5.09
CA TYR A 82 1.74 0.82 4.90
C TYR A 82 1.45 0.15 3.56
N ILE A 83 0.73 -0.95 3.60
CA ILE A 83 0.43 -1.72 2.40
C ILE A 83 -1.09 -1.77 2.22
N GLY A 84 -1.55 -1.26 1.07
CA GLY A 84 -2.95 -1.34 0.69
C GLY A 84 -3.09 -2.21 -0.54
N VAL A 85 -4.13 -3.00 -0.59
CA VAL A 85 -4.41 -3.87 -1.72
C VAL A 85 -5.71 -3.43 -2.37
N LEU A 86 -5.67 -3.30 -3.70
CA LEU A 86 -6.86 -3.01 -4.50
C LEU A 86 -7.50 -4.33 -4.89
N ALA A 87 -8.71 -4.57 -4.43
CA ALA A 87 -9.39 -5.85 -4.66
C ALA A 87 -10.78 -5.61 -5.24
N PRO A 88 -11.33 -6.60 -5.96
CA PRO A 88 -12.65 -6.43 -6.58
C PRO A 88 -13.78 -6.25 -5.59
N GLY A 89 -13.60 -6.72 -4.35
CA GLY A 89 -14.66 -6.59 -3.36
C GLY A 89 -14.12 -6.82 -1.97
N THR A 90 -15.01 -6.83 -1.00
CA THR A 90 -14.62 -7.03 0.39
C THR A 90 -15.38 -8.22 0.98
N ASP A 91 -15.48 -9.30 0.22
CA ASP A 91 -16.11 -10.51 0.71
C ASP A 91 -15.21 -11.21 1.73
N LEU A 92 -15.70 -12.31 2.29
CA LEU A 92 -14.99 -13.00 3.36
C LEU A 92 -13.63 -13.50 2.88
N LEU A 93 -13.55 -14.05 1.67
CA LEU A 93 -12.28 -14.57 1.16
C LEU A 93 -11.26 -13.45 1.00
N THR A 94 -11.68 -12.28 0.54
CA THR A 94 -10.81 -11.13 0.41
C THR A 94 -10.29 -10.69 1.77
N LEU A 95 -11.17 -10.64 2.77
CA LEU A 95 -10.76 -10.25 4.10
C LEU A 95 -9.81 -11.26 4.73
N GLN A 96 -10.02 -12.56 4.50
CA GLN A 96 -9.09 -13.56 4.97
C GLN A 96 -7.73 -13.43 4.32
N SER A 97 -7.71 -13.13 3.01
CA SER A 97 -6.45 -12.91 2.31
C SER A 97 -5.71 -11.70 2.87
N ALA A 98 -6.45 -10.64 3.18
CA ALA A 98 -5.84 -9.45 3.76
C ALA A 98 -5.21 -9.73 5.12
N ILE A 99 -5.93 -10.45 5.96
CA ILE A 99 -5.41 -10.81 7.28
C ILE A 99 -4.17 -11.68 7.15
N ASN A 100 -4.21 -12.68 6.29
CA ASN A 100 -3.10 -13.59 6.11
C ASN A 100 -1.86 -12.92 5.53
N SER A 101 -2.06 -11.88 4.70
CA SER A 101 -0.96 -11.17 4.08
C SER A 101 -0.42 -10.03 4.95
N GLY A 102 -1.12 -9.68 6.02
CA GLY A 102 -0.65 -8.63 6.91
C GLY A 102 -0.82 -7.22 6.37
N VAL A 103 -1.71 -7.01 5.40
CA VAL A 103 -1.89 -5.69 4.83
C VAL A 103 -2.71 -4.81 5.78
N GLN A 104 -2.47 -3.51 5.71
CA GLN A 104 -3.15 -2.55 6.56
C GLN A 104 -4.54 -2.21 6.07
N ASP A 105 -4.75 -2.23 4.77
CA ASP A 105 -6.04 -1.81 4.24
C ASP A 105 -6.34 -2.49 2.91
N VAL A 106 -7.62 -2.59 2.60
CA VAL A 106 -8.10 -3.11 1.34
C VAL A 106 -9.04 -2.08 0.75
N TYR A 107 -8.78 -1.69 -0.48
CA TYR A 107 -9.60 -0.74 -1.21
C TYR A 107 -10.30 -1.45 -2.35
N GLU A 108 -11.54 -1.10 -2.60
CA GLU A 108 -12.23 -1.64 -3.76
C GLU A 108 -11.60 -1.10 -5.02
N ILE A 109 -11.44 -1.97 -6.00
CA ILE A 109 -10.75 -1.62 -7.23
C ILE A 109 -11.52 -0.57 -8.03
N THR A 110 -12.80 -0.39 -7.73
CA THR A 110 -13.65 0.61 -8.38
C THR A 110 -13.44 2.02 -7.84
N GLN A 111 -12.76 2.16 -6.70
CA GLN A 111 -12.48 3.47 -6.17
C GLN A 111 -11.49 4.22 -7.05
N THR A 112 -11.65 5.54 -7.11
CA THR A 112 -10.72 6.34 -7.91
C THR A 112 -9.36 6.38 -7.25
N PRO A 113 -8.29 6.54 -8.05
CA PRO A 113 -6.96 6.71 -7.45
C PRO A 113 -6.91 7.89 -6.47
N GLN A 114 -7.64 8.96 -6.75
CA GLN A 114 -7.70 10.10 -5.84
C GLN A 114 -8.21 9.70 -4.47
N ASN A 115 -9.27 8.91 -4.42
CA ASN A 115 -9.84 8.46 -3.15
C ASN A 115 -8.86 7.57 -2.40
N VAL A 116 -8.22 6.65 -3.10
CA VAL A 116 -7.28 5.72 -2.48
C VAL A 116 -6.08 6.49 -1.92
N VAL A 117 -5.50 7.38 -2.71
CA VAL A 117 -4.33 8.14 -2.26
C VAL A 117 -4.69 9.06 -1.11
N SER A 118 -5.86 9.69 -1.14
CA SER A 118 -6.29 10.54 -0.02
C SER A 118 -6.39 9.75 1.27
N ALA A 119 -6.99 8.56 1.22
CA ALA A 119 -7.11 7.70 2.39
C ALA A 119 -5.74 7.23 2.87
N LEU A 120 -4.88 6.88 1.95
CA LEU A 120 -3.55 6.40 2.25
C LEU A 120 -2.69 7.49 2.89
N LEU A 121 -2.75 8.69 2.36
CA LEU A 121 -1.99 9.80 2.93
C LEU A 121 -2.49 10.15 4.33
N ALA A 122 -3.80 10.11 4.54
CA ALA A 122 -4.35 10.35 5.87
C ALA A 122 -3.86 9.30 6.86
N ALA A 123 -3.81 8.04 6.43
CA ALA A 123 -3.36 6.96 7.29
C ALA A 123 -1.88 7.08 7.62
N THR A 124 -1.05 7.41 6.63
CA THR A 124 0.39 7.48 6.85
C THR A 124 0.81 8.70 7.61
N ASN A 125 -0.02 9.75 7.61
CA ASN A 125 0.27 10.96 8.38
C ASN A 125 -0.26 10.89 9.80
N ASN A 126 -0.90 9.78 10.16
CA ASN A 126 -1.45 9.60 11.49
C ASN A 126 -0.75 8.43 12.16
N PRO A 127 0.17 8.69 13.10
CA PRO A 127 0.92 7.60 13.74
C PRO A 127 0.04 6.58 14.44
N ALA A 128 -1.09 7.01 14.99
CA ALA A 128 -2.00 6.07 15.64
C ALA A 128 -2.58 5.07 14.64
N THR A 129 -2.81 5.50 13.41
CA THR A 129 -3.31 4.60 12.38
C THR A 129 -2.26 3.57 11.98
N LEU A 130 -1.00 3.99 11.92
CA LEU A 130 0.07 3.07 11.55
C LEU A 130 0.33 2.04 12.64
N ASN A 131 -0.01 2.35 13.88
CA ASN A 131 0.20 1.46 15.01
C ASN A 131 -1.09 1.28 15.79
N PRO A 132 -2.09 0.67 15.20
CA PRO A 132 -3.40 0.57 15.85
C PRO A 132 -3.35 -0.22 17.16
N LYS A 133 -2.42 -1.14 17.31
CA LYS A 133 -2.35 -1.91 18.53
C LYS A 133 -1.88 -1.11 19.72
N LYS A 134 -1.15 -0.03 19.48
CA LYS A 134 -0.71 0.81 20.56
C LYS A 134 -1.77 1.79 20.99
N ASN A 135 -2.76 1.92 20.18
CA ASN A 135 -3.75 2.87 20.48
C ASN A 135 -4.57 2.40 21.58
N PRO A 136 -4.66 2.63 22.62
CA PRO A 136 -5.46 2.15 23.64
C PRO A 136 -6.24 3.16 24.27
N PRO A 137 -5.98 3.07 23.98
CA PRO A 137 -6.43 3.58 24.44
C PRO A 137 -6.95 4.29 24.64
N ASP A 138 -6.84 4.20 24.26
CA ASP A 138 -7.18 5.00 24.44
C ASP A 138 -7.88 5.28 24.68
N ALA A 139 -7.82 4.79 24.55
CA ALA A 139 -8.27 5.08 24.73
C ALA A 139 -8.80 5.26 25.34
N PRO A 140 -8.76 5.16 25.55
CA PRO A 140 -9.21 5.48 26.07
C PRO A 140 -9.71 5.64 26.40
N GLN A 141 -9.56 5.48 25.78
CA GLN A 141 -9.84 5.83 26.04
C GLN A 141 -10.35 5.88 26.61
N VAL A 142 -10.31 5.44 26.62
CA VAL A 142 -10.59 5.60 27.21
C VAL A 142 -10.91 6.05 27.86
N HIS A 143 -10.84 6.06 27.77
CA HIS A 143 -10.98 6.69 28.57
C HIS A 143 -11.56 7.23 28.78
#